data_f41f8e321ed95684d11e4d323378923a
#
_entry.id   f41f8e321ed95684d11e4d323378923a
#
_cell.length_a   1.000
_cell.length_b   1.000
_cell.length_c   1.000
_cell.angle_alpha   90.00
_cell.angle_beta   90.00
_cell.angle_gamma   90.00
#
_symmetry.space_group_name_H-M   'P 1'
#
loop_
_entity.id
_entity.type
_entity.pdbx_description
1 polymer ?
#
loop_
_entity_poly.entity_id
_entity_poly.type
_entity_poly.pdbx_seq_one_letter_code
_entity_poly.pdbx_strand_id
1 'polypeptide(L)'
;MNLPNSLTILRIFFVPLLVVVLLTQKPNWDFWGLSVHFEVWGVLILLAAAATDAADGYFARKRSEITTLGILLDPIADKLLISAAFISLVAMGLVPAWMVVIIIGREFIVMGLRNIASAEGLVIPASPLGKTKLFLQVLAGCIVIYSARHVGIKLLALVLLWLVVISAVVSAVHYFLVFWSQVDDRFKQHQRAPLVLEQKKNPQDVPTP
;
A
#
# COMPACT_ATOMS: atom_id res chain seq x y z
N MET A 1 10.91 24.36 -2.74
CA MET A 1 10.17 23.10 -2.53
C MET A 1 9.87 22.57 -3.92
N ASN A 2 10.26 21.33 -4.21
CA ASN A 2 10.01 20.74 -5.52
C ASN A 2 8.55 20.24 -5.58
N LEU A 3 7.97 20.28 -6.76
CA LEU A 3 6.55 19.96 -7.00
C LEU A 3 6.14 18.59 -6.37
N PRO A 4 6.93 17.49 -6.47
CA PRO A 4 6.65 16.23 -5.82
C PRO A 4 6.52 16.34 -4.30
N ASN A 5 7.43 17.02 -3.62
CA ASN A 5 7.39 17.20 -2.16
C ASN A 5 6.12 17.94 -1.71
N SER A 6 5.67 18.93 -2.48
CA SER A 6 4.44 19.68 -2.17
C SER A 6 3.21 18.81 -2.26
N LEU A 7 3.16 17.89 -3.22
CA LEU A 7 2.04 16.97 -3.39
C LEU A 7 2.00 15.90 -2.27
N THR A 8 3.16 15.38 -1.85
CA THR A 8 3.25 14.47 -0.70
C THR A 8 2.78 15.16 0.61
N ILE A 9 3.18 16.42 0.83
CA ILE A 9 2.72 17.20 1.99
C ILE A 9 1.21 17.45 1.91
N LEU A 10 0.69 17.79 0.74
CA LEU A 10 -0.74 17.95 0.52
C LEU A 10 -1.53 16.67 0.85
N ARG A 11 -1.00 15.50 0.47
CA ARG A 11 -1.60 14.21 0.82
C ARG A 11 -1.63 13.99 2.32
N ILE A 12 -0.54 14.29 3.03
CA ILE A 12 -0.50 14.22 4.50
C ILE A 12 -1.57 15.13 5.12
N PHE A 13 -1.83 16.29 4.53
CA PHE A 13 -2.89 17.20 4.97
C PHE A 13 -4.31 16.65 4.71
N PHE A 14 -4.50 15.90 3.62
CA PHE A 14 -5.79 15.25 3.35
C PHE A 14 -6.14 14.16 4.36
N VAL A 15 -5.17 13.54 5.03
CA VAL A 15 -5.43 12.50 6.04
C VAL A 15 -6.27 13.01 7.21
N PRO A 16 -5.86 14.03 7.98
CA PRO A 16 -6.67 14.54 9.08
C PRO A 16 -8.00 15.11 8.59
N LEU A 17 -8.02 15.74 7.40
CA LEU A 17 -9.26 16.27 6.82
C LEU A 17 -10.26 15.13 6.55
N LEU A 18 -9.82 14.03 5.97
CA LEU A 18 -10.65 12.85 5.71
C LEU A 18 -11.21 12.28 7.03
N VAL A 19 -10.34 12.09 8.02
CA VAL A 19 -10.72 11.56 9.34
C VAL A 19 -11.79 12.44 10.00
N VAL A 20 -11.59 13.76 9.99
CA VAL A 20 -12.56 14.72 10.57
C VAL A 20 -13.90 14.64 9.86
N VAL A 21 -13.92 14.65 8.51
CA VAL A 21 -15.17 14.58 7.74
C VAL A 21 -15.92 13.28 7.99
N LEU A 22 -15.22 12.15 8.03
CA LEU A 22 -15.85 10.85 8.25
C LEU A 22 -16.38 10.69 9.68
N LEU A 23 -15.57 11.05 10.69
CA LEU A 23 -15.95 10.83 12.09
C LEU A 23 -16.98 11.84 12.60
N THR A 24 -16.93 13.09 12.14
CA THR A 24 -17.93 14.10 12.52
C THR A 24 -19.24 13.94 11.75
N GLN A 25 -19.20 13.21 10.62
CA GLN A 25 -20.33 13.09 9.71
C GLN A 25 -20.89 14.46 9.27
N LYS A 26 -20.00 15.43 9.15
CA LYS A 26 -20.25 16.82 8.71
C LYS A 26 -19.20 17.18 7.64
N PRO A 27 -19.44 18.15 6.75
CA PRO A 27 -20.61 18.99 6.68
C PRO A 27 -21.77 18.36 5.88
N ASN A 28 -22.99 18.71 6.28
CA ASN A 28 -24.16 18.56 5.42
C ASN A 28 -24.47 19.96 4.90
N TRP A 29 -24.09 20.25 3.66
CA TRP A 29 -24.29 21.56 3.07
C TRP A 29 -25.36 21.47 1.98
N ASP A 30 -26.38 22.28 2.13
CA ASP A 30 -27.37 22.51 1.08
C ASP A 30 -26.89 23.67 0.21
N PHE A 31 -26.31 23.32 -0.93
CA PHE A 31 -25.84 24.30 -1.92
C PHE A 31 -26.74 24.25 -3.15
N TRP A 32 -27.51 25.31 -3.41
CA TRP A 32 -28.42 25.44 -4.55
C TRP A 32 -29.39 24.26 -4.74
N GLY A 33 -29.99 23.75 -3.63
CA GLY A 33 -30.95 22.64 -3.71
C GLY A 33 -30.33 21.25 -3.86
N LEU A 34 -28.99 21.13 -3.88
CA LEU A 34 -28.25 19.89 -3.80
C LEU A 34 -27.74 19.70 -2.38
N SER A 35 -28.29 18.74 -1.66
CA SER A 35 -27.81 18.32 -0.33
C SER A 35 -26.54 17.49 -0.48
N VAL A 36 -25.38 18.13 -0.36
CA VAL A 36 -24.09 17.43 -0.38
C VAL A 36 -23.76 17.01 1.05
N HIS A 37 -23.82 15.69 1.28
CA HIS A 37 -23.60 15.09 2.59
C HIS A 37 -22.14 14.66 2.78
N PHE A 38 -21.76 14.32 4.02
CA PHE A 38 -20.40 13.96 4.41
C PHE A 38 -19.80 12.82 3.58
N GLU A 39 -20.61 11.86 3.14
CA GLU A 39 -20.15 10.73 2.34
C GLU A 39 -19.60 11.17 0.98
N VAL A 40 -20.19 12.18 0.34
CA VAL A 40 -19.70 12.74 -0.93
C VAL A 40 -18.37 13.44 -0.71
N TRP A 41 -18.26 14.24 0.36
CA TRP A 41 -17.00 14.89 0.73
C TRP A 41 -15.92 13.87 1.09
N GLY A 42 -16.24 12.82 1.84
CA GLY A 42 -15.32 11.73 2.17
C GLY A 42 -14.78 11.04 0.92
N VAL A 43 -15.66 10.71 -0.04
CA VAL A 43 -15.26 10.12 -1.33
C VAL A 43 -14.39 11.09 -2.13
N LEU A 44 -14.78 12.36 -2.24
CA LEU A 44 -14.00 13.36 -3.00
C LEU A 44 -12.60 13.56 -2.41
N ILE A 45 -12.47 13.67 -1.08
CA ILE A 45 -11.18 13.82 -0.41
C ILE A 45 -10.32 12.57 -0.64
N LEU A 46 -10.88 11.37 -0.49
CA LEU A 46 -10.15 10.13 -0.70
C LEU A 46 -9.68 10.00 -2.16
N LEU A 47 -10.53 10.32 -3.13
CA LEU A 47 -10.18 10.31 -4.56
C LEU A 47 -9.14 11.39 -4.89
N ALA A 48 -9.28 12.62 -4.35
CA ALA A 48 -8.31 13.69 -4.56
C ALA A 48 -6.94 13.29 -4.02
N ALA A 49 -6.89 12.71 -2.81
CA ALA A 49 -5.65 12.25 -2.21
C ALA A 49 -5.01 11.08 -3.00
N ALA A 50 -5.82 10.14 -3.52
CA ALA A 50 -5.32 9.06 -4.36
C ALA A 50 -4.87 9.57 -5.76
N ALA A 51 -5.54 10.59 -6.30
CA ALA A 51 -5.15 11.22 -7.57
C ALA A 51 -3.83 12.00 -7.44
N THR A 52 -3.60 12.68 -6.31
CA THR A 52 -2.30 13.33 -6.05
C THR A 52 -1.16 12.32 -6.04
N ASP A 53 -1.34 11.13 -5.44
CA ASP A 53 -0.36 10.05 -5.47
C ASP A 53 -0.02 9.59 -6.89
N ALA A 54 -1.04 9.36 -7.71
CA ALA A 54 -0.84 8.98 -9.12
C ALA A 54 -0.11 10.08 -9.91
N ALA A 55 -0.43 11.35 -9.64
CA ALA A 55 0.20 12.50 -10.27
C ALA A 55 1.67 12.64 -9.85
N ASP A 56 2.00 12.47 -8.57
CA ASP A 56 3.38 12.50 -8.06
C ASP A 56 4.25 11.48 -8.76
N GLY A 57 3.78 10.23 -8.84
CA GLY A 57 4.50 9.16 -9.52
C GLY A 57 4.71 9.44 -11.03
N TYR A 58 3.82 10.17 -11.68
CA TYR A 58 3.96 10.58 -13.08
C TYR A 58 4.99 11.71 -13.24
N PHE A 59 4.86 12.79 -12.44
CA PHE A 59 5.74 13.95 -12.53
C PHE A 59 7.16 13.66 -12.06
N ALA A 60 7.36 12.87 -11.01
CA ALA A 60 8.67 12.46 -10.53
C ALA A 60 9.46 11.70 -11.61
N ARG A 61 8.80 10.79 -12.33
CA ARG A 61 9.43 10.05 -13.43
C ARG A 61 9.78 10.95 -14.62
N LYS A 62 9.00 12.01 -14.88
CA LYS A 62 9.20 12.90 -16.04
C LYS A 62 10.28 13.93 -15.79
N ARG A 63 10.52 14.37 -14.53
CA ARG A 63 11.45 15.47 -14.19
C ARG A 63 12.77 15.03 -13.59
N SER A 64 12.94 13.74 -13.25
CA SER A 64 14.14 13.20 -12.56
C SER A 64 14.51 13.96 -11.28
N GLU A 65 13.58 14.69 -10.68
CA GLU A 65 13.77 15.44 -9.44
C GLU A 65 13.44 14.55 -8.24
N ILE A 66 14.35 13.64 -7.93
CA ILE A 66 14.22 12.75 -6.78
C ILE A 66 14.84 13.44 -5.56
N THR A 67 14.01 13.75 -4.56
CA THR A 67 14.51 14.30 -3.28
C THR A 67 14.57 13.22 -2.22
N THR A 68 15.59 13.27 -1.35
CA THR A 68 15.74 12.31 -0.24
C THR A 68 14.52 12.29 0.69
N LEU A 69 13.92 13.46 0.94
CA LEU A 69 12.69 13.59 1.73
C LEU A 69 11.48 12.93 1.04
N GLY A 70 11.33 13.11 -0.28
CA GLY A 70 10.25 12.48 -1.03
C GLY A 70 10.33 10.95 -0.98
N ILE A 71 11.51 10.38 -1.23
CA ILE A 71 11.73 8.91 -1.17
C ILE A 71 11.30 8.33 0.20
N LEU A 72 11.52 9.08 1.29
CA LEU A 72 11.21 8.62 2.65
C LEU A 72 9.72 8.83 2.98
N LEU A 73 9.14 9.97 2.60
CA LEU A 73 7.78 10.37 2.97
C LEU A 73 6.69 9.71 2.12
N ASP A 74 6.94 9.47 0.82
CA ASP A 74 5.95 8.89 -0.08
C ASP A 74 5.40 7.54 0.39
N PRO A 75 6.23 6.53 0.77
CA PRO A 75 5.72 5.25 1.25
C PRO A 75 4.91 5.37 2.54
N ILE A 76 5.24 6.37 3.38
CA ILE A 76 4.55 6.59 4.66
C ILE A 76 3.20 7.29 4.41
N ALA A 77 3.19 8.35 3.61
CA ALA A 77 1.99 9.13 3.30
C ALA A 77 0.90 8.27 2.63
N ASP A 78 1.31 7.41 1.69
CA ASP A 78 0.42 6.49 0.99
C ASP A 78 -0.25 5.49 1.97
N LYS A 79 0.55 4.88 2.85
CA LYS A 79 0.04 3.96 3.86
C LYS A 79 -0.83 4.65 4.91
N LEU A 80 -0.48 5.87 5.30
CA LEU A 80 -1.20 6.65 6.27
C LEU A 80 -2.61 6.99 5.79
N LEU A 81 -2.76 7.40 4.52
CA LEU A 81 -4.06 7.73 3.93
C LEU A 81 -5.02 6.55 3.97
N ILE A 82 -4.61 5.41 3.43
CA ILE A 82 -5.45 4.20 3.37
C ILE A 82 -5.75 3.67 4.77
N SER A 83 -4.76 3.66 5.67
CA SER A 83 -4.96 3.23 7.07
C SER A 83 -5.97 4.13 7.78
N ALA A 84 -5.83 5.46 7.65
CA ALA A 84 -6.73 6.42 8.27
C ALA A 84 -8.18 6.28 7.74
N ALA A 85 -8.33 6.10 6.41
CA ALA A 85 -9.64 5.86 5.81
C ALA A 85 -10.31 4.61 6.41
N PHE A 86 -9.63 3.46 6.37
CA PHE A 86 -10.21 2.20 6.85
C PHE A 86 -10.44 2.18 8.37
N ILE A 87 -9.55 2.78 9.18
CA ILE A 87 -9.75 2.92 10.63
C ILE A 87 -10.99 3.79 10.92
N SER A 88 -11.17 4.89 10.17
CA SER A 88 -12.37 5.72 10.30
C SER A 88 -13.64 4.95 9.95
N LEU A 89 -13.60 4.10 8.92
CA LEU A 89 -14.74 3.24 8.55
C LEU A 89 -15.06 2.20 9.63
N VAL A 90 -14.05 1.68 10.35
CA VAL A 90 -14.28 0.83 11.54
C VAL A 90 -14.97 1.62 12.64
N ALA A 91 -14.50 2.84 12.94
CA ALA A 91 -15.10 3.69 13.96
C ALA A 91 -16.55 4.06 13.64
N MET A 92 -16.90 4.15 12.35
CA MET A 92 -18.27 4.34 11.88
C MET A 92 -19.13 3.05 11.90
N GLY A 93 -18.55 1.89 12.23
CA GLY A 93 -19.25 0.60 12.21
C GLY A 93 -19.55 0.06 10.81
N LEU A 94 -18.92 0.60 9.76
CA LEU A 94 -19.14 0.20 8.37
C LEU A 94 -18.29 -0.99 7.94
N VAL A 95 -17.15 -1.20 8.59
CA VAL A 95 -16.18 -2.27 8.29
C VAL A 95 -15.80 -3.01 9.56
N PRO A 96 -15.79 -4.35 9.57
CA PRO A 96 -15.30 -5.13 10.69
C PRO A 96 -13.80 -4.88 10.93
N ALA A 97 -13.40 -4.65 12.19
CA ALA A 97 -12.03 -4.32 12.56
C ALA A 97 -11.01 -5.38 12.10
N TRP A 98 -11.34 -6.68 12.17
CA TRP A 98 -10.45 -7.75 11.76
C TRP A 98 -10.05 -7.69 10.27
N MET A 99 -10.97 -7.26 9.39
CA MET A 99 -10.65 -7.05 7.96
C MET A 99 -9.62 -5.96 7.78
N VAL A 100 -9.76 -4.86 8.52
CA VAL A 100 -8.84 -3.72 8.47
C VAL A 100 -7.47 -4.10 9.02
N VAL A 101 -7.42 -4.89 10.08
CA VAL A 101 -6.16 -5.44 10.62
C VAL A 101 -5.41 -6.26 9.57
N ILE A 102 -6.10 -7.12 8.81
CA ILE A 102 -5.49 -7.90 7.72
C ILE A 102 -4.97 -6.98 6.61
N ILE A 103 -5.77 -6.00 6.18
CA ILE A 103 -5.43 -5.08 5.09
C ILE A 103 -4.19 -4.25 5.47
N ILE A 104 -4.22 -3.60 6.63
CA ILE A 104 -3.13 -2.73 7.11
C ILE A 104 -1.90 -3.57 7.48
N GLY A 105 -2.08 -4.66 8.21
CA GLY A 105 -1.00 -5.54 8.63
C GLY A 105 -0.20 -6.06 7.44
N ARG A 106 -0.89 -6.48 6.39
CA ARG A 106 -0.23 -6.88 5.14
C ARG A 106 0.62 -5.76 4.53
N GLU A 107 0.11 -4.51 4.51
CA GLU A 107 0.85 -3.38 3.94
C GLU A 107 2.19 -3.17 4.68
N PHE A 108 2.15 -3.22 6.02
CA PHE A 108 3.36 -3.06 6.84
C PHE A 108 4.30 -4.27 6.76
N ILE A 109 3.78 -5.49 6.76
CA ILE A 109 4.59 -6.72 6.65
C ILE A 109 5.35 -6.73 5.32
N VAL A 110 4.66 -6.47 4.20
CA VAL A 110 5.32 -6.48 2.88
C VAL A 110 6.32 -5.33 2.75
N MET A 111 6.03 -4.15 3.31
CA MET A 111 6.98 -3.05 3.35
C MET A 111 8.23 -3.43 4.17
N GLY A 112 8.04 -4.02 5.35
CA GLY A 112 9.14 -4.51 6.19
C GLY A 112 10.01 -5.55 5.48
N LEU A 113 9.41 -6.57 4.87
CA LEU A 113 10.12 -7.59 4.10
C LEU A 113 10.95 -6.99 2.94
N ARG A 114 10.39 -6.02 2.23
CA ARG A 114 11.11 -5.32 1.15
C ARG A 114 12.28 -4.50 1.66
N ASN A 115 12.12 -3.82 2.80
CA ASN A 115 13.19 -3.04 3.42
C ASN A 115 14.33 -3.95 3.90
N ILE A 116 14.02 -5.07 4.55
CA ILE A 116 15.00 -6.07 4.97
C ILE A 116 15.74 -6.63 3.75
N ALA A 117 15.00 -7.04 2.71
CA ALA A 117 15.61 -7.54 1.48
C ALA A 117 16.55 -6.51 0.83
N SER A 118 16.14 -5.24 0.77
CA SER A 118 16.96 -4.17 0.22
C SER A 118 18.22 -3.92 1.03
N ALA A 119 18.16 -4.00 2.36
CA ALA A 119 19.32 -3.88 3.25
C ALA A 119 20.33 -5.02 3.03
N GLU A 120 19.85 -6.20 2.70
CA GLU A 120 20.66 -7.37 2.34
C GLU A 120 21.10 -7.39 0.87
N GLY A 121 20.82 -6.32 0.10
CA GLY A 121 21.14 -6.23 -1.32
C GLY A 121 20.33 -7.19 -2.20
N LEU A 122 19.19 -7.69 -1.69
CA LEU A 122 18.23 -8.49 -2.46
C LEU A 122 17.21 -7.57 -3.14
N VAL A 123 17.01 -7.75 -4.44
CA VAL A 123 16.01 -6.96 -5.18
C VAL A 123 14.73 -7.79 -5.32
N ILE A 124 13.72 -7.50 -4.50
CA ILE A 124 12.38 -8.08 -4.70
C ILE A 124 11.65 -7.23 -5.73
N PRO A 125 11.36 -7.77 -6.94
CA PRO A 125 10.68 -7.01 -7.97
C PRO A 125 9.28 -6.60 -7.51
N ALA A 126 8.88 -5.36 -7.88
CA ALA A 126 7.54 -4.90 -7.64
C ALA A 126 6.56 -5.72 -8.49
N SER A 127 5.66 -6.45 -7.83
CA SER A 127 4.61 -7.20 -8.53
C SER A 127 3.64 -6.23 -9.22
N PRO A 128 3.23 -6.47 -10.48
CA PRO A 128 2.19 -5.70 -11.16
C PRO A 128 0.86 -5.71 -10.39
N LEU A 129 0.64 -6.73 -9.56
CA LEU A 129 -0.50 -6.81 -8.63
C LEU A 129 -0.53 -5.66 -7.61
N GLY A 130 0.58 -4.95 -7.36
CA GLY A 130 0.63 -3.84 -6.40
C GLY A 130 -0.23 -2.64 -6.81
N LYS A 131 -0.26 -2.28 -8.11
CA LYS A 131 -1.05 -1.15 -8.63
C LYS A 131 -2.55 -1.46 -8.60
N THR A 132 -2.94 -2.66 -9.04
CA THR A 132 -4.33 -3.12 -9.04
C THR A 132 -4.92 -3.14 -7.62
N LYS A 133 -4.10 -3.46 -6.64
CA LYS A 133 -4.47 -3.56 -5.24
C LYS A 133 -4.78 -2.21 -4.61
N LEU A 134 -3.92 -1.20 -4.84
CA LEU A 134 -4.17 0.16 -4.36
C LEU A 134 -5.47 0.70 -4.94
N PHE A 135 -5.66 0.51 -6.25
CA PHE A 135 -6.92 0.89 -6.91
C PHE A 135 -8.14 0.20 -6.29
N LEU A 136 -8.05 -1.11 -6.03
CA LEU A 136 -9.13 -1.86 -5.40
C LEU A 136 -9.42 -1.38 -3.97
N GLN A 137 -8.40 -1.03 -3.19
CA GLN A 137 -8.56 -0.48 -1.84
C GLN A 137 -9.25 0.89 -1.87
N VAL A 138 -8.82 1.80 -2.74
CA VAL A 138 -9.44 3.12 -2.91
C VAL A 138 -10.89 2.97 -3.37
N LEU A 139 -11.15 2.12 -4.37
CA LEU A 139 -12.50 1.86 -4.85
C LEU A 139 -13.40 1.30 -3.76
N ALA A 140 -12.94 0.29 -3.01
CA ALA A 140 -13.67 -0.29 -1.89
C ALA A 140 -13.95 0.77 -0.82
N GLY A 141 -12.96 1.59 -0.44
CA GLY A 141 -13.12 2.69 0.50
C GLY A 141 -14.21 3.67 0.06
N CYS A 142 -14.19 4.11 -1.19
CA CYS A 142 -15.20 5.01 -1.76
C CYS A 142 -16.62 4.40 -1.69
N ILE A 143 -16.77 3.14 -2.10
CA ILE A 143 -18.08 2.46 -2.10
C ILE A 143 -18.58 2.22 -0.66
N VAL A 144 -17.68 1.89 0.27
CA VAL A 144 -18.04 1.74 1.69
C VAL A 144 -18.48 3.08 2.29
N ILE A 145 -17.73 4.18 2.05
CA ILE A 145 -18.13 5.52 2.51
C ILE A 145 -19.52 5.87 1.95
N TYR A 146 -19.73 5.67 0.67
CA TYR A 146 -21.00 6.00 0.02
C TYR A 146 -22.14 5.08 0.49
N SER A 147 -21.86 3.84 0.90
CA SER A 147 -22.84 2.89 1.45
C SER A 147 -23.38 3.28 2.83
N ALA A 148 -22.73 4.23 3.53
CA ALA A 148 -23.15 4.69 4.85
C ALA A 148 -24.61 5.17 4.83
N ARG A 149 -25.03 5.79 3.74
CA ARG A 149 -26.40 6.32 3.56
C ARG A 149 -27.25 5.50 2.58
N HIS A 150 -26.61 4.79 1.64
CA HIS A 150 -27.29 4.06 0.58
C HIS A 150 -27.31 2.57 0.85
N VAL A 151 -28.40 2.09 1.47
CA VAL A 151 -28.54 0.67 1.86
C VAL A 151 -28.43 -0.29 0.66
N GLY A 152 -28.91 0.13 -0.52
CA GLY A 152 -28.89 -0.70 -1.73
C GLY A 152 -27.52 -1.13 -2.23
N ILE A 153 -26.44 -0.42 -1.84
CA ILE A 153 -25.07 -0.74 -2.26
C ILE A 153 -24.22 -1.40 -1.16
N LYS A 154 -24.80 -1.69 0.02
CA LYS A 154 -24.09 -2.36 1.12
C LYS A 154 -23.55 -3.73 0.72
N LEU A 155 -24.31 -4.49 -0.10
CA LEU A 155 -23.85 -5.77 -0.61
C LEU A 155 -22.60 -5.61 -1.50
N LEU A 156 -22.62 -4.62 -2.40
CA LEU A 156 -21.46 -4.31 -3.26
C LEU A 156 -20.23 -3.89 -2.42
N ALA A 157 -20.45 -3.06 -1.40
CA ALA A 157 -19.39 -2.67 -0.46
C ALA A 157 -18.78 -3.89 0.24
N LEU A 158 -19.60 -4.81 0.72
CA LEU A 158 -19.16 -6.04 1.37
C LEU A 158 -18.37 -6.94 0.41
N VAL A 159 -18.85 -7.13 -0.82
CA VAL A 159 -18.14 -7.93 -1.85
C VAL A 159 -16.78 -7.32 -2.15
N LEU A 160 -16.69 -6.00 -2.35
CA LEU A 160 -15.43 -5.31 -2.59
C LEU A 160 -14.47 -5.43 -1.40
N LEU A 161 -14.96 -5.32 -0.16
CA LEU A 161 -14.14 -5.55 1.04
C LEU A 161 -13.54 -6.95 1.08
N TRP A 162 -14.34 -7.98 0.77
CA TRP A 162 -13.84 -9.36 0.68
C TRP A 162 -12.79 -9.52 -0.41
N LEU A 163 -12.97 -8.91 -1.58
CA LEU A 163 -11.97 -8.92 -2.64
C LEU A 163 -10.66 -8.25 -2.20
N VAL A 164 -10.75 -7.13 -1.46
CA VAL A 164 -9.57 -6.48 -0.87
C VAL A 164 -8.86 -7.41 0.12
N VAL A 165 -9.59 -8.05 1.04
CA VAL A 165 -9.01 -8.96 2.04
C VAL A 165 -8.34 -10.16 1.37
N ILE A 166 -9.03 -10.81 0.43
CA ILE A 166 -8.48 -11.96 -0.31
C ILE A 166 -7.21 -11.54 -1.06
N SER A 167 -7.26 -10.40 -1.79
CA SER A 167 -6.10 -9.88 -2.50
C SER A 167 -4.95 -9.53 -1.54
N ALA A 168 -5.26 -9.06 -0.34
CA ALA A 168 -4.27 -8.78 0.71
C ALA A 168 -3.57 -10.05 1.16
N VAL A 169 -4.32 -11.10 1.51
CA VAL A 169 -3.77 -12.37 1.97
C VAL A 169 -2.94 -13.04 0.87
N VAL A 170 -3.49 -13.16 -0.35
CA VAL A 170 -2.76 -13.77 -1.49
C VAL A 170 -1.44 -13.05 -1.75
N SER A 171 -1.47 -11.72 -1.72
CA SER A 171 -0.26 -10.94 -1.91
C SER A 171 0.75 -11.08 -0.75
N ALA A 172 0.30 -11.15 0.50
CA ALA A 172 1.18 -11.36 1.64
C ALA A 172 1.91 -12.70 1.53
N VAL A 173 1.17 -13.78 1.23
CA VAL A 173 1.73 -15.12 1.04
C VAL A 173 2.73 -15.12 -0.12
N HIS A 174 2.38 -14.54 -1.27
CA HIS A 174 3.27 -14.45 -2.42
C HIS A 174 4.59 -13.75 -2.08
N TYR A 175 4.54 -12.58 -1.44
CA TYR A 175 5.76 -11.85 -1.05
C TYR A 175 6.59 -12.60 -0.02
N PHE A 176 5.95 -13.29 0.92
CA PHE A 176 6.64 -14.12 1.91
C PHE A 176 7.38 -15.28 1.25
N LEU A 177 6.74 -15.98 0.32
CA LEU A 177 7.36 -17.09 -0.41
C LEU A 177 8.55 -16.62 -1.26
N VAL A 178 8.40 -15.50 -1.97
CA VAL A 178 9.48 -14.92 -2.79
C VAL A 178 10.66 -14.50 -1.89
N PHE A 179 10.38 -13.84 -0.75
CA PHE A 179 11.42 -13.46 0.20
C PHE A 179 12.17 -14.69 0.72
N TRP A 180 11.43 -15.72 1.15
CA TRP A 180 12.03 -16.93 1.70
C TRP A 180 12.90 -17.67 0.68
N SER A 181 12.46 -17.80 -0.57
CA SER A 181 13.26 -18.43 -1.63
C SER A 181 14.58 -17.70 -1.87
N GLN A 182 14.58 -16.36 -1.87
CA GLN A 182 15.80 -15.56 -2.08
C GLN A 182 16.78 -15.68 -0.91
N VAL A 183 16.26 -15.75 0.33
CA VAL A 183 17.07 -15.99 1.52
C VAL A 183 17.72 -17.39 1.46
N ASP A 184 16.95 -18.43 1.12
CA ASP A 184 17.47 -19.81 1.03
C ASP A 184 18.54 -19.96 -0.06
N ASP A 185 18.36 -19.32 -1.21
CA ASP A 185 19.35 -19.33 -2.30
C ASP A 185 20.68 -18.66 -1.89
N ARG A 186 20.63 -17.58 -1.10
CA ARG A 186 21.84 -16.95 -0.54
C ARG A 186 22.57 -17.83 0.47
N PHE A 187 21.83 -18.46 1.37
CA PHE A 187 22.44 -19.41 2.31
C PHE A 187 23.15 -20.55 1.58
N LYS A 188 22.54 -21.10 0.52
CA LYS A 188 23.15 -22.13 -0.32
C LYS A 188 24.39 -21.64 -1.06
N GLN A 189 24.39 -20.39 -1.56
CA GLN A 189 25.56 -19.80 -2.22
C GLN A 189 26.73 -19.58 -1.24
N HIS A 190 26.44 -19.10 -0.03
CA HIS A 190 27.47 -18.91 1.01
C HIS A 190 28.09 -20.24 1.46
N GLN A 191 27.34 -21.32 1.50
CA GLN A 191 27.86 -22.65 1.82
C GLN A 191 28.70 -23.26 0.70
N ARG A 192 28.40 -22.92 -0.57
CA ARG A 192 29.13 -23.43 -1.75
C ARG A 192 30.43 -22.66 -2.04
N ALA A 193 30.48 -21.38 -1.69
CA ALA A 193 31.65 -20.53 -1.97
C ALA A 193 32.97 -21.05 -1.33
N PRO A 194 33.02 -21.49 -0.06
CA PRO A 194 34.25 -22.05 0.51
C PRO A 194 34.66 -23.35 -0.16
N LEU A 195 33.72 -24.24 -0.52
CA LEU A 195 34.04 -25.51 -1.18
C LEU A 195 34.66 -25.34 -2.56
N VAL A 196 34.19 -24.35 -3.33
CA VAL A 196 34.74 -24.02 -4.66
C VAL A 196 36.14 -23.42 -4.54
N LEU A 197 36.42 -22.64 -3.49
CA LEU A 197 37.75 -22.07 -3.24
C LEU A 197 38.74 -23.16 -2.78
N GLU A 198 38.30 -24.14 -2.01
CA GLU A 198 39.10 -25.24 -1.56
C GLU A 198 39.46 -26.19 -2.71
N GLN A 199 38.51 -26.52 -3.61
CA GLN A 199 38.76 -27.28 -4.84
C GLN A 199 39.73 -26.57 -5.80
N LYS A 200 39.69 -25.25 -5.88
CA LYS A 200 40.61 -24.45 -6.71
C LYS A 200 42.03 -24.40 -6.13
N LYS A 201 42.17 -24.59 -4.82
CA LYS A 201 43.46 -24.58 -4.12
C LYS A 201 44.20 -25.92 -4.19
N ASN A 202 43.48 -27.01 -4.42
CA ASN A 202 44.06 -28.36 -4.55
C ASN A 202 43.60 -29.05 -5.85
N PRO A 203 44.19 -28.72 -7.03
CA PRO A 203 43.78 -29.27 -8.31
C PRO A 203 44.11 -30.79 -8.49
N GLN A 204 44.81 -31.41 -7.55
CA GLN A 204 45.27 -32.80 -7.64
C GLN A 204 44.26 -33.84 -7.15
N ASP A 205 43.17 -33.41 -6.51
CA ASP A 205 42.14 -34.33 -6.01
C ASP A 205 40.91 -34.50 -6.96
N VAL A 206 41.11 -34.29 -8.28
CA VAL A 206 40.07 -34.61 -9.25
C VAL A 206 40.15 -36.13 -9.53
N PRO A 207 39.11 -36.93 -9.17
CA PRO A 207 39.05 -38.32 -9.61
C PRO A 207 38.98 -38.33 -11.15
N THR A 208 40.03 -38.82 -11.80
CA THR A 208 40.00 -39.18 -13.22
C THR A 208 39.00 -40.31 -13.42
N PRO A 209 38.18 -40.26 -14.48
CA PRO A 209 37.12 -41.23 -14.77
C PRO A 209 37.64 -42.65 -14.97
#